data_5033055d9bae9e0358732ba5e7bde147
#
_entry.id   5033055d9bae9e0358732ba5e7bde147
#
_cell.length_a   1.000
_cell.length_b   1.000
_cell.length_c   1.000
_cell.angle_alpha   90.00
_cell.angle_beta   90.00
_cell.angle_gamma   90.00
#
_symmetry.space_group_name_H-M   'P 1'
#
loop_
_entity.id
_entity.type
_entity.pdbx_description
1 polymer ?
#
loop_
_entity_poly.entity_id
_entity_poly.type
_entity_poly.pdbx_seq_one_letter_code
_entity_poly.pdbx_strand_id
1 'polypeptide(L)'
;MKVCVFCASSAKIDNKYFEATKTVARELVNANATILYGGGSAGLMGCLADTALSMNGRVIGILPRFMDKVEWGHKGLTQLVLVKDMRERKKQLTENVDA
;
A
#
# COMPACT_ATOMS: atom_id res chain seq x y z
N MET A 1 4.39 -13.08 7.45
CA MET A 1 2.95 -12.98 7.12
C MET A 1 2.74 -11.83 6.15
N LYS A 2 1.95 -12.07 5.14
CA LYS A 2 1.59 -11.04 4.15
C LYS A 2 0.16 -10.57 4.38
N VAL A 3 -0.03 -9.29 4.56
CA VAL A 3 -1.34 -8.68 4.82
C VAL A 3 -1.65 -7.68 3.72
N CYS A 4 -2.80 -7.85 3.07
CA CYS A 4 -3.27 -6.92 2.06
C CYS A 4 -4.12 -5.84 2.73
N VAL A 5 -3.81 -4.57 2.44
CA VAL A 5 -4.56 -3.44 2.97
C VAL A 5 -5.15 -2.65 1.81
N PHE A 6 -6.47 -2.49 1.81
CA PHE A 6 -7.17 -1.67 0.84
C PHE A 6 -7.45 -0.30 1.46
N CYS A 7 -7.02 0.76 0.79
CA CYS A 7 -7.28 2.11 1.25
C CYS A 7 -7.43 3.07 0.08
N ALA A 8 -8.03 4.22 0.36
CA ALA A 8 -8.33 5.20 -0.68
C ALA A 8 -7.11 6.03 -1.05
N SER A 9 -7.06 6.46 -2.30
CA SER A 9 -6.01 7.36 -2.81
C SER A 9 -6.43 8.83 -2.78
N SER A 10 -7.67 9.13 -2.42
CA SER A 10 -8.17 10.52 -2.36
C SER A 10 -7.50 11.29 -1.22
N ALA A 11 -7.14 12.56 -1.49
CA ALA A 11 -6.62 13.46 -0.47
C ALA A 11 -7.73 14.13 0.36
N LYS A 12 -8.98 14.04 -0.08
CA LYS A 12 -10.14 14.66 0.58
C LYS A 12 -10.78 13.71 1.57
N ILE A 13 -10.05 13.35 2.61
CA ILE A 13 -10.49 12.39 3.63
C ILE A 13 -10.29 13.02 5.00
N ASP A 14 -11.24 12.76 5.91
CA ASP A 14 -11.17 13.24 7.28
C ASP A 14 -9.88 12.77 7.95
N ASN A 15 -9.27 13.65 8.75
CA ASN A 15 -8.01 13.39 9.43
C ASN A 15 -8.02 12.15 10.31
N LYS A 16 -9.17 11.79 10.86
CA LYS A 16 -9.29 10.59 11.70
C LYS A 16 -8.94 9.30 10.96
N TYR A 17 -9.19 9.25 9.63
CA TYR A 17 -8.86 8.08 8.82
C TYR A 17 -7.36 7.99 8.57
N PHE A 18 -6.67 9.13 8.47
CA PHE A 18 -5.21 9.14 8.39
C PHE A 18 -4.59 8.61 9.69
N GLU A 19 -5.11 9.04 10.83
CA GLU A 19 -4.62 8.55 12.12
C GLU A 19 -4.88 7.05 12.31
N ALA A 20 -6.05 6.57 11.90
CA ALA A 20 -6.37 5.15 11.93
C ALA A 20 -5.43 4.35 11.02
N THR A 21 -5.14 4.87 9.84
CA THR A 21 -4.22 4.23 8.87
C THR A 21 -2.81 4.14 9.44
N LYS A 22 -2.32 5.18 10.10
CA LYS A 22 -1.02 5.16 10.78
C LYS A 22 -0.97 4.10 11.87
N THR A 23 -2.04 3.98 12.64
CA THR A 23 -2.13 2.95 13.69
C THR A 23 -2.07 1.55 13.09
N VAL A 24 -2.82 1.29 12.03
CA VAL A 24 -2.80 -0.01 11.33
C VAL A 24 -1.40 -0.30 10.81
N ALA A 25 -0.74 0.67 10.19
CA ALA A 25 0.61 0.48 9.67
C ALA A 25 1.59 0.11 10.79
N ARG A 26 1.55 0.82 11.91
CA ARG A 26 2.42 0.53 13.07
C ARG A 26 2.19 -0.86 13.63
N GLU A 27 0.92 -1.26 13.78
CA GLU A 27 0.56 -2.58 14.30
C GLU A 27 1.07 -3.69 13.39
N LEU A 28 0.92 -3.53 12.07
CA LEU A 28 1.39 -4.52 11.12
C LEU A 28 2.92 -4.63 11.11
N VAL A 29 3.63 -3.51 11.17
CA VAL A 29 5.10 -3.53 11.24
C VAL A 29 5.56 -4.19 12.54
N ASN A 30 4.93 -3.87 13.66
CA ASN A 30 5.26 -4.47 14.95
C ASN A 30 4.99 -5.98 14.98
N ALA A 31 4.05 -6.46 14.17
CA ALA A 31 3.77 -7.89 14.03
C ALA A 31 4.67 -8.58 12.98
N ASN A 32 5.66 -7.89 12.44
CA ASN A 32 6.54 -8.36 11.38
C ASN A 32 5.79 -8.76 10.09
N ALA A 33 4.66 -8.13 9.84
CA ALA A 33 3.90 -8.37 8.61
C ALA A 33 4.52 -7.63 7.43
N THR A 34 4.44 -8.25 6.26
CA THR A 34 4.71 -7.57 4.99
C THR A 34 3.39 -7.02 4.47
N ILE A 35 3.36 -5.72 4.18
CA ILE A 35 2.13 -5.06 3.73
C ILE A 35 2.08 -5.06 2.22
N LEU A 36 0.98 -5.57 1.66
CA LEU A 36 0.66 -5.48 0.24
C LEU A 36 -0.48 -4.48 0.07
N TYR A 37 -0.34 -3.59 -0.91
CA TYR A 37 -1.39 -2.60 -1.18
C TYR A 37 -1.34 -2.14 -2.64
N GLY A 38 -2.14 -1.15 -2.99
CA GLY A 38 -2.30 -0.70 -4.37
C GLY A 38 -1.15 0.12 -4.95
N GLY A 39 -0.09 0.40 -4.21
CA GLY A 39 1.12 1.02 -4.75
C GLY A 39 1.10 2.53 -4.89
N GLY A 40 0.00 3.21 -4.57
CA GLY A 40 -0.12 4.64 -4.72
C GLY A 40 0.63 5.45 -3.66
N SER A 41 0.89 6.73 -3.96
CA SER A 41 1.59 7.65 -3.07
C SER A 41 0.68 8.72 -2.46
N ALA A 42 -0.60 8.75 -2.83
CA ALA A 42 -1.54 9.78 -2.40
C ALA A 42 -2.55 9.25 -1.37
N GLY A 43 -3.14 10.17 -0.59
CA GLY A 43 -4.20 9.86 0.35
C GLY A 43 -3.79 8.85 1.41
N LEU A 44 -4.71 7.96 1.75
CA LEU A 44 -4.46 6.90 2.76
C LEU A 44 -3.43 5.89 2.29
N MET A 45 -3.31 5.64 0.99
CA MET A 45 -2.27 4.77 0.44
C MET A 45 -0.88 5.29 0.77
N GLY A 46 -0.64 6.58 0.50
CA GLY A 46 0.64 7.22 0.82
C GLY A 46 0.92 7.21 2.31
N CYS A 47 -0.09 7.51 3.11
CA CYS A 47 0.02 7.51 4.56
C CYS A 47 0.41 6.13 5.11
N LEU A 48 -0.24 5.08 4.63
CA LEU A 48 0.07 3.69 5.00
C LEU A 48 1.53 3.35 4.69
N ALA A 49 1.94 3.60 3.45
CA ALA A 49 3.28 3.26 2.99
C ALA A 49 4.34 4.07 3.73
N ASP A 50 4.17 5.39 3.84
CA ASP A 50 5.16 6.26 4.49
C ASP A 50 5.34 5.91 5.96
N THR A 51 4.25 5.63 6.67
CA THR A 51 4.31 5.25 8.09
C THR A 51 5.05 3.94 8.28
N ALA A 52 4.70 2.92 7.49
CA ALA A 52 5.35 1.62 7.59
C ALA A 52 6.83 1.69 7.24
N LEU A 53 7.19 2.41 6.17
CA LEU A 53 8.58 2.56 5.74
C LEU A 53 9.41 3.34 6.76
N SER A 54 8.83 4.32 7.45
CA SER A 54 9.51 5.07 8.50
C SER A 54 9.90 4.19 9.70
N MET A 55 9.24 3.05 9.85
CA MET A 55 9.52 2.06 10.89
C MET A 55 10.34 0.87 10.37
N ASN A 56 10.97 0.99 9.21
CA ASN A 56 11.70 -0.08 8.53
C ASN A 56 10.84 -1.30 8.18
N GLY A 57 9.54 -1.08 7.96
CA GLY A 57 8.62 -2.12 7.54
C GLY A 57 8.79 -2.50 6.07
N ARG A 58 8.25 -3.64 5.70
CA ARG A 58 8.23 -4.10 4.31
C ARG A 58 6.90 -3.76 3.68
N VAL A 59 6.94 -2.98 2.60
CA VAL A 59 5.75 -2.56 1.88
C VAL A 59 5.92 -2.89 0.40
N ILE A 60 5.01 -3.69 -0.12
CA ILE A 60 4.99 -4.07 -1.53
C ILE A 60 3.76 -3.45 -2.16
N GLY A 61 3.97 -2.62 -3.18
CA GLY A 61 2.89 -2.03 -3.96
C GLY A 61 2.66 -2.83 -5.23
N ILE A 62 1.41 -2.98 -5.62
CA ILE A 62 1.04 -3.63 -6.88
C ILE A 62 0.21 -2.64 -7.68
N LEU A 63 0.74 -2.20 -8.80
CA LEU A 63 0.22 -1.08 -9.57
C LEU A 63 0.11 -1.43 -11.06
N PRO A 64 -1.02 -1.15 -11.72
CA PRO A 64 -1.09 -1.29 -13.16
C PRO A 64 -0.10 -0.34 -13.85
N ARG A 65 0.54 -0.81 -14.91
CA ARG A 65 1.56 -0.04 -15.62
C ARG A 65 1.09 1.33 -16.10
N PHE A 66 -0.17 1.41 -16.52
CA PHE A 66 -0.71 2.69 -17.02
C PHE A 66 -0.78 3.75 -15.91
N MET A 67 -0.95 3.35 -14.65
CA MET A 67 -0.98 4.28 -13.53
C MET A 67 0.41 4.77 -13.14
N ASP A 68 1.43 3.96 -13.35
CA ASP A 68 2.81 4.36 -13.07
C ASP A 68 3.27 5.48 -14.00
N LYS A 69 2.76 5.50 -15.23
CA LYS A 69 3.11 6.52 -16.23
C LYS A 69 2.67 7.93 -15.84
N VAL A 70 1.70 8.06 -14.95
CA VAL A 70 1.25 9.36 -14.44
C VAL A 70 1.85 9.66 -13.05
N GLU A 71 2.90 8.96 -12.70
CA GLU A 71 3.68 9.14 -11.46
C GLU A 71 2.88 8.96 -10.17
N TRP A 72 1.87 8.10 -10.20
CA TRP A 72 1.10 7.79 -9.01
C TRP A 72 1.75 6.74 -8.12
N GLY A 73 2.74 6.04 -8.64
CA GLY A 73 3.46 5.02 -7.89
C GLY A 73 4.32 5.62 -6.78
N HIS A 74 4.34 4.98 -5.63
CA HIS A 74 5.20 5.39 -4.52
C HIS A 74 6.66 5.04 -4.83
N LYS A 75 7.58 5.99 -4.65
CA LYS A 75 8.99 5.80 -5.03
C LYS A 75 9.87 5.15 -3.96
N GLY A 76 9.40 5.10 -2.73
CA GLY A 76 10.18 4.58 -1.61
C GLY A 76 9.85 3.18 -1.15
N LEU A 77 9.01 2.46 -1.88
CA LEU A 77 8.55 1.12 -1.49
C LEU A 77 9.68 0.09 -1.45
N THR A 78 9.51 -0.93 -0.61
CA THR A 78 10.40 -2.09 -0.59
C THR A 78 10.42 -2.75 -1.97
N GLN A 79 9.24 -2.88 -2.58
CA GLN A 79 9.09 -3.39 -3.93
C GLN A 79 7.85 -2.80 -4.58
N LEU A 80 7.96 -2.42 -5.84
CA LEU A 80 6.81 -1.99 -6.65
C LEU A 80 6.66 -3.00 -7.81
N VAL A 81 5.55 -3.72 -7.82
CA VAL A 81 5.24 -4.68 -8.86
C VAL A 81 4.29 -4.03 -9.86
N LEU A 82 4.72 -3.92 -11.10
CA LEU A 82 3.89 -3.39 -12.17
C LEU A 82 3.15 -4.53 -12.85
N VAL A 83 1.84 -4.42 -12.93
CA VAL A 83 0.99 -5.44 -13.55
C VAL A 83 0.32 -4.90 -14.80
N LYS A 84 -0.23 -5.82 -15.58
CA LYS A 84 -0.81 -5.54 -16.89
C LYS A 84 -2.06 -4.68 -16.80
N ASP A 85 -2.96 -4.99 -15.87
CA ASP A 85 -4.26 -4.33 -15.73
C ASP A 85 -4.80 -4.45 -14.31
N MET A 86 -5.99 -3.89 -14.08
CA MET A 86 -6.64 -3.92 -12.76
C MET A 86 -7.04 -5.32 -12.32
N ARG A 87 -7.34 -6.19 -13.26
CA ARG A 87 -7.70 -7.58 -12.96
C ARG A 87 -6.53 -8.34 -12.37
N GLU A 88 -5.36 -8.21 -12.96
CA GLU A 88 -4.15 -8.84 -12.46
C GLU A 88 -3.72 -8.24 -11.12
N ARG A 89 -3.90 -6.93 -10.94
CA ARG A 89 -3.64 -6.26 -9.67
C ARG A 89 -4.46 -6.89 -8.56
N LYS A 90 -5.77 -7.02 -8.76
CA LYS A 90 -6.67 -7.63 -7.78
C LYS A 90 -6.26 -9.06 -7.47
N LYS A 91 -5.91 -9.82 -8.49
CA LYS A 91 -5.47 -11.20 -8.35
C LYS A 91 -4.24 -11.30 -7.45
N GLN A 92 -3.21 -10.49 -7.71
CA GLN A 92 -1.99 -10.52 -6.91
C GLN A 92 -2.18 -10.03 -5.48
N LEU A 93 -3.09 -9.07 -5.28
CA LEU A 93 -3.40 -8.57 -3.94
C LEU A 93 -4.16 -9.58 -3.08
N THR A 94 -4.85 -10.54 -3.68
CA THR A 94 -5.73 -11.46 -2.95
C THR A 94 -5.25 -12.89 -2.89
N GLU A 95 -4.42 -13.36 -3.83
CA GLU A 95 -4.06 -14.78 -3.92
C GLU A 95 -2.88 -15.20 -3.04
N ASN A 96 -1.93 -14.32 -2.79
CA ASN A 96 -0.70 -14.68 -2.08
C ASN A 96 -0.59 -14.01 -0.71
N VAL A 97 -1.72 -13.73 -0.07
CA VAL A 97 -1.75 -13.06 1.22
C VAL A 97 -2.34 -13.96 2.30
N ASP A 98 -1.93 -13.73 3.53
CA ASP A 98 -2.43 -14.45 4.70
C ASP A 98 -3.68 -13.78 5.27
N ALA A 99 -3.85 -12.51 5.00
CA ALA A 99 -5.00 -11.75 5.48
C ALA A 99 -5.34 -10.54 4.62
#